data_b6ab3b2c63fdac47a1b89b558faae0a1
#
_entry.id   b6ab3b2c63fdac47a1b89b558faae0a1
#
_cell.length_a   1.000
_cell.length_b   1.000
_cell.length_c   1.000
_cell.angle_alpha   90.00
_cell.angle_beta   90.00
_cell.angle_gamma   90.00
#
_symmetry.space_group_name_H-M   'P 1'
#
loop_
_entity.id
_entity.type
_entity.pdbx_description
1 polymer ?
#
loop_
_entity_poly.entity_id
_entity_poly.type
_entity_poly.pdbx_seq_one_letter_code
_entity_poly.pdbx_strand_id
1 'polypeptide(L)'
;MKKIILLYILIFTTIFPSDDIGGYKAFIQAKNHYLNGNFDQAKIEFENFIEIYSDSKLVDSHYPDYYIAMNYYEIGELKNALKYLDSSIYTPKYLKFPGFKKSNYFEFKRGFYLGEIYSRLGYSTNAQYQYLTLIKDYYSPDLEPLEKKTLNILASKDPYYSYILEIKYKNNYKNINKLKDDDLKMIGHYLYSKGLFLEFYKAYKESINSSPNNKEIVIDTLNILEETNQYDLMIELIENQFSSGNTDSDYYYFWGNALKKSSKPLEAIEKYKLVDRSPYLERSIYSIGRTYFILENYEKAILWSKKLNNDKAHELLTRSYFKSSQIDLFKESAIKYIQAYPNSNLAAYYRNMLYSESKNPNYLTWIIKHNLNSYYYQVAFNITKTTRVLEEYPINYKRRVYKDSLAVLNQLAELGEPQLLIIESDILNFPEDKVFETFIKTSYLEKIKLYDFAMKSSISAEEEFSKYSNLYPYLYPRYYDDLVKEYSKRYDVEETLIFSLIKEGSKFDSNLIFKSTFFGLMQLDLKTARLYDPNITTKNLLDPEVNISIGVRHLEYLLSNFDDNISLTIASFHDGKELISNWKLDKNGDIDVEQIPYPDSQEFIKRVITNYYKYKSLYKD
;
A
#
# COMPACT_ATOMS: atom_id res chain seq x y z
N MET A 1 -33.99 43.99 1.60
CA MET A 1 -33.48 42.64 1.72
C MET A 1 -31.94 42.56 1.98
N LYS A 2 -31.07 43.25 1.21
CA LYS A 2 -29.60 43.26 1.46
C LYS A 2 -29.20 43.69 2.88
N LYS A 3 -29.85 44.62 3.53
CA LYS A 3 -29.56 45.08 4.90
C LYS A 3 -29.99 44.09 6.00
N ILE A 4 -30.96 43.22 5.72
CA ILE A 4 -31.44 42.23 6.71
C ILE A 4 -30.56 41.00 6.68
N ILE A 5 -30.02 40.61 5.51
CA ILE A 5 -29.06 39.50 5.37
C ILE A 5 -27.72 39.89 6.01
N LEU A 6 -27.27 41.15 5.83
CA LEU A 6 -26.05 41.64 6.51
C LEU A 6 -26.21 41.68 8.04
N LEU A 7 -27.42 41.95 8.55
CA LEU A 7 -27.70 41.99 9.99
C LEU A 7 -27.75 40.56 10.58
N TYR A 8 -28.22 39.56 9.83
CA TYR A 8 -28.17 38.15 10.27
C TYR A 8 -26.75 37.60 10.29
N ILE A 9 -25.89 37.96 9.34
CA ILE A 9 -24.48 37.62 9.31
C ILE A 9 -23.74 38.32 10.46
N LEU A 10 -24.00 39.59 10.74
CA LEU A 10 -23.39 40.37 11.84
C LEU A 10 -23.80 39.88 13.24
N ILE A 11 -24.99 39.31 13.41
CA ILE A 11 -25.43 38.76 14.73
C ILE A 11 -24.78 37.42 15.03
N PHE A 12 -24.40 36.64 14.00
CA PHE A 12 -23.69 35.38 14.20
C PHE A 12 -22.17 35.52 14.38
N THR A 13 -21.55 36.64 13.92
CA THR A 13 -20.11 36.87 14.05
C THR A 13 -19.67 37.38 15.42
N THR A 14 -20.60 37.79 16.30
CA THR A 14 -20.27 38.37 17.62
C THR A 14 -20.17 37.35 18.76
N ILE A 15 -20.33 36.04 18.50
CA ILE A 15 -20.34 35.00 19.56
C ILE A 15 -19.17 33.99 19.46
N PHE A 16 -18.35 34.02 18.41
CA PHE A 16 -17.27 33.03 18.26
C PHE A 16 -15.90 33.69 17.97
N PRO A 17 -14.87 33.39 18.77
CA PRO A 17 -13.52 33.93 18.59
C PRO A 17 -12.65 33.05 17.68
N SER A 18 -13.10 32.68 16.48
CA SER A 18 -12.20 32.26 15.41
C SER A 18 -12.90 32.41 14.06
N ASP A 19 -12.39 33.25 13.21
CA ASP A 19 -12.84 33.51 11.82
C ASP A 19 -12.83 32.23 10.96
N ASP A 20 -12.03 31.22 11.33
CA ASP A 20 -11.90 29.95 10.59
C ASP A 20 -13.21 29.14 10.52
N ILE A 21 -13.96 29.00 11.63
CA ILE A 21 -15.21 28.20 11.64
C ILE A 21 -16.29 28.81 10.75
N GLY A 22 -16.39 30.16 10.76
CA GLY A 22 -17.30 30.89 9.87
C GLY A 22 -16.99 30.62 8.41
N GLY A 23 -15.72 30.64 8.05
CA GLY A 23 -15.23 30.34 6.72
C GLY A 23 -15.58 28.92 6.26
N TYR A 24 -15.36 27.91 7.11
CA TYR A 24 -15.74 26.51 6.79
C TYR A 24 -17.24 26.37 6.53
N LYS A 25 -18.10 26.95 7.37
CA LYS A 25 -19.57 26.90 7.20
C LYS A 25 -20.02 27.59 5.93
N ALA A 26 -19.50 28.78 5.65
CA ALA A 26 -19.81 29.54 4.46
C ALA A 26 -19.40 28.78 3.18
N PHE A 27 -18.22 28.19 3.18
CA PHE A 27 -17.75 27.36 2.06
C PHE A 27 -18.60 26.11 1.88
N ILE A 28 -18.95 25.39 2.95
CA ILE A 28 -19.81 24.19 2.87
C ILE A 28 -21.19 24.53 2.31
N GLN A 29 -21.76 25.65 2.71
CA GLN A 29 -23.06 26.11 2.19
C GLN A 29 -22.97 26.38 0.69
N ALA A 30 -21.97 27.14 0.24
CA ALA A 30 -21.73 27.43 -1.18
C ALA A 30 -21.51 26.13 -2.00
N LYS A 31 -20.68 25.23 -1.47
CA LYS A 31 -20.42 23.90 -2.05
C LYS A 31 -21.71 23.06 -2.18
N ASN A 32 -22.58 23.09 -1.18
CA ASN A 32 -23.87 22.37 -1.22
C ASN A 32 -24.79 22.93 -2.30
N HIS A 33 -24.86 24.26 -2.50
CA HIS A 33 -25.60 24.84 -3.63
C HIS A 33 -25.03 24.39 -4.97
N TYR A 34 -23.71 24.38 -5.13
CA TYR A 34 -23.04 23.83 -6.32
C TYR A 34 -23.41 22.37 -6.57
N LEU A 35 -23.29 21.51 -5.55
CA LEU A 35 -23.58 20.08 -5.67
C LEU A 35 -25.06 19.78 -6.00
N ASN A 36 -25.98 20.67 -5.60
CA ASN A 36 -27.39 20.58 -5.88
C ASN A 36 -27.77 21.24 -7.23
N GLY A 37 -26.81 21.74 -8.02
CA GLY A 37 -27.04 22.35 -9.31
C GLY A 37 -27.55 23.81 -9.24
N ASN A 38 -27.55 24.43 -8.07
CA ASN A 38 -27.96 25.83 -7.86
C ASN A 38 -26.77 26.77 -8.09
N PHE A 39 -26.24 26.80 -9.31
CA PHE A 39 -24.96 27.41 -9.65
C PHE A 39 -24.93 28.94 -9.45
N ASP A 40 -26.05 29.67 -9.73
CA ASP A 40 -26.13 31.12 -9.52
C ASP A 40 -26.05 31.46 -8.02
N GLN A 41 -26.75 30.70 -7.18
CA GLN A 41 -26.70 30.90 -5.74
C GLN A 41 -25.31 30.52 -5.19
N ALA A 42 -24.74 29.41 -5.65
CA ALA A 42 -23.39 28.99 -5.30
C ALA A 42 -22.36 30.07 -5.66
N LYS A 43 -22.47 30.71 -6.82
CA LYS A 43 -21.59 31.82 -7.22
C LYS A 43 -21.60 32.94 -6.19
N ILE A 44 -22.80 33.44 -5.84
CA ILE A 44 -22.96 34.53 -4.87
C ILE A 44 -22.32 34.17 -3.53
N GLU A 45 -22.52 32.93 -3.08
CA GLU A 45 -22.00 32.48 -1.79
C GLU A 45 -20.49 32.20 -1.82
N PHE A 46 -19.93 31.71 -2.92
CA PHE A 46 -18.48 31.61 -3.08
C PHE A 46 -17.81 32.99 -3.16
N GLU A 47 -18.39 33.95 -3.87
CA GLU A 47 -17.88 35.32 -3.92
C GLU A 47 -17.90 35.97 -2.53
N ASN A 48 -18.99 35.83 -1.78
CA ASN A 48 -19.06 36.28 -0.39
C ASN A 48 -18.06 35.58 0.52
N PHE A 49 -17.88 34.27 0.35
CA PHE A 49 -16.88 33.49 1.10
C PHE A 49 -15.48 34.06 0.90
N ILE A 50 -15.07 34.28 -0.35
CA ILE A 50 -13.74 34.81 -0.67
C ILE A 50 -13.57 36.22 -0.11
N GLU A 51 -14.62 37.09 -0.24
CA GLU A 51 -14.55 38.48 0.22
C GLU A 51 -14.43 38.57 1.76
N ILE A 52 -15.23 37.77 2.48
CA ILE A 52 -15.31 37.84 3.96
C ILE A 52 -14.16 37.09 4.64
N TYR A 53 -13.72 35.96 4.06
CA TYR A 53 -12.77 35.02 4.68
C TYR A 53 -11.46 34.90 3.91
N SER A 54 -11.03 35.97 3.20
CA SER A 54 -9.80 36.01 2.41
C SER A 54 -8.56 35.55 3.16
N ASP A 55 -8.48 35.84 4.45
CA ASP A 55 -7.33 35.55 5.31
C ASP A 55 -7.47 34.20 6.04
N SER A 56 -8.48 33.40 5.70
CA SER A 56 -8.67 32.10 6.35
C SER A 56 -7.69 31.06 5.82
N LYS A 57 -7.24 30.16 6.70
CA LYS A 57 -6.41 29.00 6.33
C LYS A 57 -7.04 28.11 5.28
N LEU A 58 -8.38 28.10 5.18
CA LEU A 58 -9.10 27.34 4.17
C LEU A 58 -8.88 27.94 2.78
N VAL A 59 -8.86 29.27 2.63
CA VAL A 59 -8.53 29.95 1.36
C VAL A 59 -7.06 29.68 1.01
N ASP A 60 -6.14 29.83 1.95
CA ASP A 60 -4.71 29.55 1.77
C ASP A 60 -4.42 28.10 1.36
N SER A 61 -5.32 27.17 1.67
CA SER A 61 -5.20 25.76 1.28
C SER A 61 -5.43 25.51 -0.21
N HIS A 62 -5.99 26.47 -0.94
CA HIS A 62 -6.44 26.37 -2.34
C HIS A 62 -7.45 25.23 -2.61
N TYR A 63 -8.01 24.62 -1.58
CA TYR A 63 -9.05 23.59 -1.72
C TYR A 63 -10.38 24.15 -2.25
N PRO A 64 -10.86 25.33 -1.79
CA PRO A 64 -12.07 25.95 -2.34
C PRO A 64 -11.98 26.25 -3.84
N ASP A 65 -10.79 26.59 -4.33
CA ASP A 65 -10.56 27.01 -5.71
C ASP A 65 -11.11 26.04 -6.75
N TYR A 66 -11.04 24.73 -6.47
CA TYR A 66 -11.63 23.73 -7.36
C TYR A 66 -13.14 23.88 -7.50
N TYR A 67 -13.87 23.98 -6.39
CA TYR A 67 -15.34 24.09 -6.43
C TYR A 67 -15.79 25.41 -7.01
N ILE A 68 -15.07 26.48 -6.72
CA ILE A 68 -15.28 27.82 -7.30
C ILE A 68 -15.06 27.77 -8.81
N ALA A 69 -13.98 27.17 -9.26
CA ALA A 69 -13.68 26.99 -10.69
C ALA A 69 -14.76 26.17 -11.39
N MET A 70 -15.17 25.06 -10.77
CA MET A 70 -16.22 24.21 -11.34
C MET A 70 -17.57 24.92 -11.43
N ASN A 71 -17.91 25.75 -10.44
CA ASN A 71 -19.14 26.57 -10.51
C ASN A 71 -19.06 27.59 -11.64
N TYR A 72 -17.94 28.28 -11.82
CA TYR A 72 -17.74 29.19 -12.96
C TYR A 72 -17.76 28.45 -14.31
N TYR A 73 -17.28 27.20 -14.36
CA TYR A 73 -17.35 26.37 -15.55
C TYR A 73 -18.79 26.04 -15.94
N GLU A 74 -19.64 25.66 -14.97
CA GLU A 74 -21.07 25.32 -15.21
C GLU A 74 -21.88 26.50 -15.68
N ILE A 75 -21.63 27.71 -15.17
CA ILE A 75 -22.31 28.94 -15.63
C ILE A 75 -21.70 29.57 -16.90
N GLY A 76 -20.61 28.95 -17.44
CA GLY A 76 -19.98 29.38 -18.69
C GLY A 76 -18.95 30.52 -18.55
N GLU A 77 -18.62 30.96 -17.36
CA GLU A 77 -17.60 31.98 -17.09
C GLU A 77 -16.17 31.40 -17.16
N LEU A 78 -15.75 30.93 -18.35
CA LEU A 78 -14.56 30.10 -18.54
C LEU A 78 -13.25 30.78 -18.13
N LYS A 79 -13.11 32.10 -18.21
CA LYS A 79 -11.91 32.82 -17.79
C LYS A 79 -11.75 32.79 -16.26
N ASN A 80 -12.88 32.97 -15.54
CA ASN A 80 -12.89 32.87 -14.10
C ASN A 80 -12.64 31.42 -13.65
N ALA A 81 -13.27 30.45 -14.32
CA ALA A 81 -13.01 29.03 -14.09
C ALA A 81 -11.52 28.68 -14.27
N LEU A 82 -10.86 29.17 -15.34
CA LEU A 82 -9.45 28.93 -15.58
C LEU A 82 -8.59 29.50 -14.45
N LYS A 83 -8.85 30.74 -14.02
CA LYS A 83 -8.08 31.41 -12.95
C LYS A 83 -8.04 30.57 -11.67
N TYR A 84 -9.21 30.10 -11.21
CA TYR A 84 -9.29 29.32 -9.97
C TYR A 84 -8.82 27.88 -10.16
N LEU A 85 -9.06 27.25 -11.31
CA LEU A 85 -8.63 25.88 -11.53
C LEU A 85 -7.10 25.76 -11.67
N ASP A 86 -6.45 26.79 -12.24
CA ASP A 86 -4.99 26.82 -12.40
C ASP A 86 -4.28 27.02 -11.04
N SER A 87 -4.86 27.84 -10.16
CA SER A 87 -4.37 28.03 -8.77
C SER A 87 -4.69 26.86 -7.85
N SER A 88 -5.74 26.05 -8.17
CA SER A 88 -6.14 24.96 -7.31
C SER A 88 -5.03 23.93 -7.16
N ILE A 89 -4.45 23.85 -5.95
CA ILE A 89 -3.45 22.85 -5.58
C ILE A 89 -4.10 21.96 -4.52
N TYR A 90 -4.47 20.75 -4.92
CA TYR A 90 -4.92 19.77 -3.96
C TYR A 90 -4.04 18.53 -3.98
N THR A 91 -2.94 18.60 -3.27
CA THR A 91 -2.22 17.44 -2.76
C THR A 91 -1.94 17.69 -1.29
N PRO A 92 -2.84 17.30 -0.38
CA PRO A 92 -2.50 17.27 1.03
C PRO A 92 -1.17 16.55 1.23
N LYS A 93 -0.30 17.09 2.11
CA LYS A 93 1.04 16.54 2.34
C LYS A 93 1.04 15.03 2.66
N TYR A 94 -0.02 14.53 3.30
CA TYR A 94 -0.18 13.11 3.64
C TYR A 94 -0.50 12.19 2.44
N LEU A 95 -0.96 12.73 1.31
CA LEU A 95 -1.15 11.96 0.07
C LEU A 95 0.17 11.74 -0.70
N LYS A 96 1.27 12.35 -0.26
CA LYS A 96 2.60 12.18 -0.85
C LYS A 96 3.37 10.97 -0.32
N PHE A 97 2.74 10.05 0.41
CA PHE A 97 3.41 8.81 0.83
C PHE A 97 3.77 7.94 -0.38
N PRO A 98 5.01 7.41 -0.45
CA PRO A 98 5.42 6.49 -1.49
C PRO A 98 4.45 5.29 -1.54
N GLY A 99 3.88 5.00 -2.72
CA GLY A 99 2.92 3.92 -2.92
C GLY A 99 1.45 4.32 -3.00
N PHE A 100 1.11 5.60 -2.79
CA PHE A 100 -0.27 6.09 -2.85
C PHE A 100 -0.64 6.59 -4.25
N LYS A 101 -1.31 5.76 -5.05
CA LYS A 101 -1.83 6.15 -6.38
C LYS A 101 -3.20 6.87 -6.35
N LYS A 102 -3.84 7.02 -5.18
CA LYS A 102 -5.17 7.65 -5.04
C LYS A 102 -5.21 9.17 -5.13
N SER A 103 -4.08 9.85 -4.93
CA SER A 103 -3.98 11.30 -5.16
C SER A 103 -4.34 11.71 -6.60
N ASN A 104 -4.44 10.74 -7.49
CA ASN A 104 -4.57 10.97 -8.91
C ASN A 104 -6.00 11.27 -9.38
N TYR A 105 -7.04 10.90 -8.62
CA TYR A 105 -8.43 11.13 -9.05
C TYR A 105 -8.77 12.63 -9.18
N PHE A 106 -8.40 13.42 -8.18
CA PHE A 106 -8.65 14.85 -8.17
C PHE A 106 -7.78 15.59 -9.20
N GLU A 107 -6.49 15.27 -9.25
CA GLU A 107 -5.56 15.83 -10.23
C GLU A 107 -5.97 15.48 -11.67
N PHE A 108 -6.48 14.26 -11.90
CA PHE A 108 -7.01 13.88 -13.19
C PHE A 108 -8.26 14.71 -13.55
N LYS A 109 -9.22 14.86 -12.63
CA LYS A 109 -10.39 15.71 -12.85
C LYS A 109 -10.00 17.15 -13.15
N ARG A 110 -9.10 17.71 -12.35
CA ARG A 110 -8.56 19.05 -12.55
C ARG A 110 -7.97 19.21 -13.94
N GLY A 111 -7.04 18.33 -14.32
CA GLY A 111 -6.41 18.36 -15.63
C GLY A 111 -7.39 18.17 -16.79
N PHE A 112 -8.42 17.29 -16.61
CA PHE A 112 -9.48 17.11 -17.59
C PHE A 112 -10.25 18.41 -17.83
N TYR A 113 -10.72 19.07 -16.77
CA TYR A 113 -11.46 20.32 -16.90
C TYR A 113 -10.58 21.47 -17.38
N LEU A 114 -9.28 21.53 -17.03
CA LEU A 114 -8.34 22.46 -17.66
C LEU A 114 -8.29 22.25 -19.18
N GLY A 115 -8.17 21.01 -19.64
CA GLY A 115 -8.21 20.67 -21.06
C GLY A 115 -9.53 21.12 -21.75
N GLU A 116 -10.69 20.89 -21.10
CA GLU A 116 -12.00 21.34 -21.58
C GLU A 116 -12.09 22.88 -21.67
N ILE A 117 -11.65 23.60 -20.63
CA ILE A 117 -11.65 25.06 -20.58
C ILE A 117 -10.72 25.64 -21.66
N TYR A 118 -9.50 25.14 -21.78
CA TYR A 118 -8.57 25.57 -22.83
C TYR A 118 -9.15 25.31 -24.23
N SER A 119 -9.78 24.15 -24.44
CA SER A 119 -10.42 23.84 -25.73
C SER A 119 -11.54 24.84 -26.07
N ARG A 120 -12.42 25.16 -25.10
CA ARG A 120 -13.53 26.08 -25.27
C ARG A 120 -13.08 27.54 -25.42
N LEU A 121 -11.92 27.91 -24.85
CA LEU A 121 -11.29 29.24 -25.02
C LEU A 121 -10.47 29.35 -26.31
N GLY A 122 -10.35 28.27 -27.10
CA GLY A 122 -9.59 28.26 -28.34
C GLY A 122 -8.07 27.98 -28.18
N TYR A 123 -7.61 27.67 -26.98
CA TYR A 123 -6.20 27.35 -26.69
C TYR A 123 -5.90 25.87 -26.97
N SER A 124 -5.97 25.47 -28.25
CA SER A 124 -5.93 24.07 -28.69
C SER A 124 -4.66 23.32 -28.28
N THR A 125 -3.50 24.00 -28.31
CA THR A 125 -2.20 23.39 -27.92
C THR A 125 -2.18 23.07 -26.42
N ASN A 126 -2.64 24.00 -25.58
CA ASN A 126 -2.73 23.80 -24.14
C ASN A 126 -3.71 22.66 -23.79
N ALA A 127 -4.86 22.64 -24.46
CA ALA A 127 -5.85 21.58 -24.28
C ALA A 127 -5.27 20.19 -24.62
N GLN A 128 -4.59 20.07 -25.76
CA GLN A 128 -3.96 18.82 -26.19
C GLN A 128 -2.87 18.38 -25.21
N TYR A 129 -2.04 19.31 -24.75
CA TYR A 129 -0.99 19.02 -23.76
C TYR A 129 -1.60 18.45 -22.46
N GLN A 130 -2.67 19.08 -21.93
CA GLN A 130 -3.35 18.59 -20.72
C GLN A 130 -3.89 17.17 -20.92
N TYR A 131 -4.60 16.91 -22.02
CA TYR A 131 -5.15 15.60 -22.30
C TYR A 131 -4.08 14.50 -22.44
N LEU A 132 -2.96 14.82 -23.09
CA LEU A 132 -1.83 13.88 -23.25
C LEU A 132 -1.18 13.55 -21.91
N THR A 133 -0.97 14.57 -21.07
CA THR A 133 -0.41 14.38 -19.72
C THR A 133 -1.32 13.46 -18.89
N LEU A 134 -2.65 13.65 -18.95
CA LEU A 134 -3.59 12.81 -18.23
C LEU A 134 -3.52 11.33 -18.61
N ILE A 135 -3.39 11.05 -19.91
CA ILE A 135 -3.33 9.65 -20.37
C ILE A 135 -1.99 8.99 -20.00
N LYS A 136 -0.90 9.74 -19.96
CA LYS A 136 0.43 9.23 -19.62
C LYS A 136 0.66 9.03 -18.12
N ASP A 137 0.24 10.00 -17.32
CA ASP A 137 0.68 10.10 -15.93
C ASP A 137 -0.33 9.52 -14.92
N TYR A 138 -1.60 9.31 -15.34
CA TYR A 138 -2.67 8.94 -14.41
C TYR A 138 -3.38 7.65 -14.82
N TYR A 139 -3.43 6.73 -13.88
CA TYR A 139 -4.21 5.50 -14.03
C TYR A 139 -4.97 5.18 -12.72
N SER A 140 -6.30 5.03 -12.81
CA SER A 140 -7.15 4.48 -11.74
C SER A 140 -8.44 3.93 -12.34
N PRO A 141 -8.98 2.80 -11.86
CA PRO A 141 -10.30 2.30 -12.29
C PRO A 141 -11.43 3.31 -12.12
N ASP A 142 -11.37 4.17 -11.09
CA ASP A 142 -12.37 5.20 -10.83
C ASP A 142 -12.34 6.34 -11.87
N LEU A 143 -11.25 6.44 -12.63
CA LEU A 143 -11.05 7.44 -13.69
C LEU A 143 -11.48 6.93 -15.08
N GLU A 144 -11.85 5.65 -15.21
CA GLU A 144 -12.16 5.03 -16.48
C GLU A 144 -13.16 5.83 -17.34
N PRO A 145 -14.27 6.40 -16.80
CA PRO A 145 -15.18 7.19 -17.60
C PRO A 145 -14.56 8.47 -18.18
N LEU A 146 -13.75 9.18 -17.37
CA LEU A 146 -13.07 10.41 -17.79
C LEU A 146 -11.90 10.10 -18.74
N GLU A 147 -11.16 9.04 -18.48
CA GLU A 147 -10.10 8.55 -19.35
C GLU A 147 -10.63 8.19 -20.74
N LYS A 148 -11.75 7.44 -20.80
CA LYS A 148 -12.41 7.10 -22.05
C LYS A 148 -12.88 8.35 -22.81
N LYS A 149 -13.42 9.35 -22.11
CA LYS A 149 -13.81 10.64 -22.70
C LYS A 149 -12.58 11.38 -23.25
N THR A 150 -11.49 11.42 -22.50
CA THR A 150 -10.22 12.04 -22.92
C THR A 150 -9.65 11.36 -24.17
N LEU A 151 -9.62 10.03 -24.21
CA LEU A 151 -9.15 9.25 -25.36
C LEU A 151 -10.04 9.48 -26.59
N ASN A 152 -11.37 9.60 -26.44
CA ASN A 152 -12.26 9.94 -27.55
C ASN A 152 -11.97 11.33 -28.13
N ILE A 153 -11.66 12.33 -27.29
CA ILE A 153 -11.29 13.67 -27.73
C ILE A 153 -9.95 13.59 -28.50
N LEU A 154 -8.96 12.88 -27.99
CA LEU A 154 -7.67 12.71 -28.68
C LEU A 154 -7.82 11.94 -30.00
N ALA A 155 -8.63 10.87 -30.02
CA ALA A 155 -8.91 10.07 -31.22
C ALA A 155 -9.58 10.84 -32.35
N SER A 156 -10.37 11.89 -32.02
CA SER A 156 -10.95 12.78 -33.02
C SER A 156 -9.92 13.65 -33.75
N LYS A 157 -8.75 13.86 -33.15
CA LYS A 157 -7.65 14.67 -33.67
C LYS A 157 -6.53 13.82 -34.28
N ASP A 158 -6.28 12.63 -33.73
CA ASP A 158 -5.26 11.69 -34.17
C ASP A 158 -5.81 10.25 -34.12
N PRO A 159 -5.93 9.58 -35.29
CA PRO A 159 -6.43 8.20 -35.39
C PRO A 159 -5.66 7.19 -34.54
N TYR A 160 -4.44 7.49 -34.14
CA TYR A 160 -3.63 6.65 -33.26
C TYR A 160 -4.33 6.34 -31.94
N TYR A 161 -4.99 7.33 -31.32
CA TYR A 161 -5.72 7.12 -30.07
C TYR A 161 -6.98 6.26 -30.22
N SER A 162 -7.50 6.08 -31.44
CA SER A 162 -8.57 5.13 -31.68
C SER A 162 -8.12 3.69 -31.50
N TYR A 163 -6.86 3.35 -31.78
CA TYR A 163 -6.31 2.03 -31.51
C TYR A 163 -6.23 1.74 -30.01
N ILE A 164 -5.82 2.76 -29.22
CA ILE A 164 -5.80 2.66 -27.75
C ILE A 164 -7.19 2.40 -27.20
N LEU A 165 -8.22 3.13 -27.70
CA LEU A 165 -9.62 2.92 -27.33
C LEU A 165 -10.11 1.52 -27.67
N GLU A 166 -9.79 1.00 -28.86
CA GLU A 166 -10.18 -0.33 -29.29
C GLU A 166 -9.60 -1.42 -28.40
N ILE A 167 -8.33 -1.30 -28.03
CA ILE A 167 -7.65 -2.27 -27.18
C ILE A 167 -8.19 -2.18 -25.73
N LYS A 168 -8.23 -0.99 -25.15
CA LYS A 168 -8.65 -0.80 -23.76
C LYS A 168 -10.12 -1.14 -23.50
N TYR A 169 -11.03 -0.74 -24.40
CA TYR A 169 -12.47 -0.77 -24.10
C TYR A 169 -13.29 -1.72 -24.97
N LYS A 170 -12.72 -2.19 -26.07
CA LYS A 170 -13.39 -3.14 -26.98
C LYS A 170 -12.72 -4.49 -27.04
N ASN A 171 -11.59 -4.69 -26.31
CA ASN A 171 -10.77 -5.90 -26.35
C ASN A 171 -10.35 -6.32 -27.77
N ASN A 172 -10.13 -5.33 -28.65
CA ASN A 172 -9.76 -5.53 -30.04
C ASN A 172 -8.24 -5.30 -30.21
N TYR A 173 -7.47 -6.39 -30.25
CA TYR A 173 -6.00 -6.38 -30.30
C TYR A 173 -5.42 -6.36 -31.73
N LYS A 174 -6.26 -6.29 -32.78
CA LYS A 174 -5.80 -6.38 -34.18
C LYS A 174 -4.77 -5.32 -34.60
N ASN A 175 -4.76 -4.19 -33.91
CA ASN A 175 -3.87 -3.07 -34.22
C ASN A 175 -2.80 -2.81 -33.15
N ILE A 176 -2.56 -3.78 -32.27
CA ILE A 176 -1.60 -3.60 -31.17
C ILE A 176 -0.18 -3.31 -31.66
N ASN A 177 0.21 -3.91 -32.78
CA ASN A 177 1.50 -3.70 -33.44
C ASN A 177 1.68 -2.30 -34.07
N LYS A 178 0.62 -1.48 -34.11
CA LYS A 178 0.68 -0.08 -34.56
C LYS A 178 0.96 0.90 -33.42
N LEU A 179 1.01 0.41 -32.19
CA LEU A 179 1.29 1.23 -31.02
C LEU A 179 2.80 1.42 -30.85
N LYS A 180 3.19 2.57 -30.30
CA LYS A 180 4.58 2.83 -29.90
C LYS A 180 4.89 2.13 -28.58
N ASP A 181 6.17 1.90 -28.31
CA ASP A 181 6.61 1.19 -27.12
C ASP A 181 6.06 1.78 -25.82
N ASP A 182 6.02 3.12 -25.66
CA ASP A 182 5.45 3.77 -24.47
C ASP A 182 3.95 3.50 -24.30
N ASP A 183 3.20 3.45 -25.38
CA ASP A 183 1.77 3.17 -25.36
C ASP A 183 1.49 1.68 -25.14
N LEU A 184 2.36 0.81 -25.65
CA LEU A 184 2.33 -0.62 -25.36
C LEU A 184 2.58 -0.89 -23.88
N LYS A 185 3.56 -0.20 -23.28
CA LYS A 185 3.79 -0.24 -21.83
C LYS A 185 2.54 0.21 -21.06
N MET A 186 1.97 1.35 -21.43
CA MET A 186 0.76 1.89 -20.79
C MET A 186 -0.43 0.92 -20.89
N ILE A 187 -0.66 0.36 -22.06
CA ILE A 187 -1.73 -0.64 -22.28
C ILE A 187 -1.42 -1.93 -21.55
N GLY A 188 -0.18 -2.38 -21.56
CA GLY A 188 0.24 -3.55 -20.79
C GLY A 188 -0.03 -3.36 -19.31
N HIS A 189 0.36 -2.25 -18.71
CA HIS A 189 0.02 -1.94 -17.31
C HIS A 189 -1.49 -1.86 -17.06
N TYR A 190 -2.25 -1.32 -18.01
CA TYR A 190 -3.71 -1.33 -17.92
C TYR A 190 -4.29 -2.74 -17.92
N LEU A 191 -3.90 -3.58 -18.87
CA LEU A 191 -4.35 -4.97 -18.96
C LEU A 191 -3.94 -5.78 -17.71
N TYR A 192 -2.71 -5.56 -17.24
CA TYR A 192 -2.21 -6.11 -15.99
C TYR A 192 -3.07 -5.71 -14.79
N SER A 193 -3.43 -4.41 -14.67
CA SER A 193 -4.27 -3.91 -13.58
C SER A 193 -5.70 -4.46 -13.60
N LYS A 194 -6.16 -4.93 -14.75
CA LYS A 194 -7.47 -5.60 -14.92
C LYS A 194 -7.40 -7.10 -14.68
N GLY A 195 -6.23 -7.66 -14.35
CA GLY A 195 -6.03 -9.09 -14.20
C GLY A 195 -6.04 -9.86 -15.53
N LEU A 196 -5.88 -9.18 -16.66
CA LEU A 196 -5.88 -9.73 -18.01
C LEU A 196 -4.45 -10.10 -18.42
N PHE A 197 -3.86 -11.12 -17.77
CA PHE A 197 -2.46 -11.50 -17.97
C PHE A 197 -2.13 -12.00 -19.37
N LEU A 198 -3.03 -12.77 -19.97
CA LEU A 198 -2.80 -13.30 -21.32
C LEU A 198 -2.75 -12.17 -22.35
N GLU A 199 -3.64 -11.22 -22.22
CA GLU A 199 -3.71 -10.04 -23.09
C GLU A 199 -2.51 -9.11 -22.85
N PHE A 200 -2.14 -8.91 -21.59
CA PHE A 200 -0.91 -8.21 -21.21
C PHE A 200 0.32 -8.85 -21.87
N TYR A 201 0.49 -10.17 -21.69
CA TYR A 201 1.64 -10.88 -22.23
C TYR A 201 1.67 -10.86 -23.76
N LYS A 202 0.52 -10.99 -24.43
CA LYS A 202 0.43 -10.83 -25.90
C LYS A 202 0.86 -9.44 -26.35
N ALA A 203 0.41 -8.38 -25.66
CA ALA A 203 0.79 -7.01 -25.97
C ALA A 203 2.30 -6.80 -25.90
N TYR A 204 2.92 -7.27 -24.82
CA TYR A 204 4.37 -7.13 -24.62
C TYR A 204 5.17 -8.05 -25.54
N LYS A 205 4.68 -9.28 -25.82
CA LYS A 205 5.32 -10.19 -26.78
C LYS A 205 5.39 -9.60 -28.19
N GLU A 206 4.33 -8.91 -28.65
CA GLU A 206 4.34 -8.18 -29.92
C GLU A 206 5.33 -7.01 -29.90
N SER A 207 5.42 -6.26 -28.82
CA SER A 207 6.42 -5.20 -28.67
C SER A 207 7.86 -5.75 -28.70
N ILE A 208 8.10 -6.86 -27.98
CA ILE A 208 9.40 -7.53 -27.97
C ILE A 208 9.74 -8.07 -29.36
N ASN A 209 8.77 -8.66 -30.08
CA ASN A 209 8.99 -9.12 -31.46
C ASN A 209 9.32 -7.99 -32.43
N SER A 210 8.70 -6.82 -32.24
CA SER A 210 8.95 -5.62 -33.05
C SER A 210 10.30 -4.97 -32.74
N SER A 211 10.76 -5.09 -31.51
CA SER A 211 12.01 -4.51 -31.01
C SER A 211 12.76 -5.51 -30.11
N PRO A 212 13.31 -6.62 -30.69
CA PRO A 212 13.86 -7.72 -29.89
C PRO A 212 15.06 -7.31 -29.02
N ASN A 213 15.74 -6.25 -29.36
CA ASN A 213 16.90 -5.72 -28.61
C ASN A 213 16.51 -4.69 -27.55
N ASN A 214 15.23 -4.40 -27.35
CA ASN A 214 14.78 -3.49 -26.31
C ASN A 214 14.78 -4.21 -24.93
N LYS A 215 15.95 -4.22 -24.31
CA LYS A 215 16.19 -4.84 -23.00
C LYS A 215 15.21 -4.35 -21.91
N GLU A 216 14.85 -3.07 -21.94
CA GLU A 216 13.99 -2.47 -20.91
C GLU A 216 12.60 -3.13 -20.90
N ILE A 217 11.99 -3.31 -22.07
CA ILE A 217 10.68 -3.97 -22.19
C ILE A 217 10.75 -5.44 -21.74
N VAL A 218 11.84 -6.15 -22.10
CA VAL A 218 12.03 -7.54 -21.67
C VAL A 218 12.15 -7.63 -20.15
N ILE A 219 12.97 -6.77 -19.53
CA ILE A 219 13.15 -6.76 -18.07
C ILE A 219 11.85 -6.37 -17.36
N ASP A 220 11.12 -5.36 -17.84
CA ASP A 220 9.81 -4.98 -17.29
C ASP A 220 8.81 -6.15 -17.37
N THR A 221 8.79 -6.84 -18.50
CA THR A 221 7.93 -8.04 -18.67
C THR A 221 8.31 -9.13 -17.68
N LEU A 222 9.60 -9.43 -17.54
CA LEU A 222 10.08 -10.44 -16.60
C LEU A 222 9.75 -10.09 -15.14
N ASN A 223 9.89 -8.83 -14.75
CA ASN A 223 9.49 -8.36 -13.41
C ASN A 223 7.99 -8.59 -13.17
N ILE A 224 7.13 -8.24 -14.12
CA ILE A 224 5.67 -8.41 -14.00
C ILE A 224 5.30 -9.91 -13.95
N LEU A 225 5.92 -10.74 -14.80
CA LEU A 225 5.70 -12.18 -14.79
C LEU A 225 6.16 -12.82 -13.46
N GLU A 226 7.28 -12.35 -12.90
CA GLU A 226 7.75 -12.77 -11.57
C GLU A 226 6.77 -12.38 -10.47
N GLU A 227 6.32 -11.12 -10.45
CA GLU A 227 5.34 -10.60 -9.49
C GLU A 227 4.01 -11.36 -9.52
N THR A 228 3.62 -11.88 -10.69
CA THR A 228 2.37 -12.60 -10.91
C THR A 228 2.53 -14.12 -10.88
N ASN A 229 3.72 -14.61 -10.49
CA ASN A 229 4.05 -16.03 -10.41
C ASN A 229 3.91 -16.82 -11.73
N GLN A 230 4.08 -16.12 -12.88
CA GLN A 230 3.99 -16.72 -14.22
C GLN A 230 5.35 -17.27 -14.67
N TYR A 231 5.89 -18.23 -13.92
CA TYR A 231 7.28 -18.71 -14.10
C TYR A 231 7.51 -19.44 -15.43
N ASP A 232 6.51 -20.16 -15.91
CA ASP A 232 6.62 -20.85 -17.21
C ASP A 232 6.73 -19.84 -18.36
N LEU A 233 5.95 -18.75 -18.32
CA LEU A 233 6.03 -17.68 -19.30
C LEU A 233 7.35 -16.91 -19.21
N MET A 234 7.93 -16.76 -18.00
CA MET A 234 9.26 -16.19 -17.83
C MET A 234 10.33 -17.02 -18.56
N ILE A 235 10.30 -18.34 -18.37
CA ILE A 235 11.26 -19.25 -19.00
C ILE A 235 11.09 -19.19 -20.53
N GLU A 236 9.84 -19.32 -21.03
CA GLU A 236 9.54 -19.20 -22.47
C GLU A 236 10.08 -17.89 -23.07
N LEU A 237 9.85 -16.76 -22.40
CA LEU A 237 10.32 -15.47 -22.86
C LEU A 237 11.85 -15.40 -22.95
N ILE A 238 12.56 -15.89 -21.94
CA ILE A 238 14.01 -15.89 -21.89
C ILE A 238 14.59 -16.82 -22.98
N GLU A 239 14.05 -18.01 -23.16
CA GLU A 239 14.46 -18.94 -24.21
C GLU A 239 14.25 -18.36 -25.62
N ASN A 240 13.15 -17.64 -25.84
CA ASN A 240 12.91 -16.93 -27.08
C ASN A 240 13.95 -15.81 -27.33
N GLN A 241 14.34 -15.06 -26.28
CA GLN A 241 15.40 -14.04 -26.38
C GLN A 241 16.73 -14.67 -26.76
N PHE A 242 17.13 -15.76 -26.13
CA PHE A 242 18.37 -16.47 -26.46
C PHE A 242 18.36 -17.06 -27.87
N SER A 243 17.22 -17.61 -28.29
CA SER A 243 17.05 -18.16 -29.65
C SER A 243 17.16 -17.07 -30.73
N SER A 244 16.81 -15.82 -30.40
CA SER A 244 16.97 -14.66 -31.29
C SER A 244 18.37 -14.01 -31.23
N GLY A 245 19.30 -14.59 -30.46
CA GLY A 245 20.67 -14.11 -30.32
C GLY A 245 20.88 -13.04 -29.22
N ASN A 246 19.85 -12.70 -28.46
CA ASN A 246 19.95 -11.76 -27.35
C ASN A 246 20.28 -12.48 -26.04
N THR A 247 21.57 -12.64 -25.75
CA THR A 247 22.10 -13.41 -24.60
C THR A 247 22.52 -12.52 -23.44
N ASP A 248 21.68 -11.55 -23.05
CA ASP A 248 21.99 -10.65 -21.93
C ASP A 248 22.07 -11.41 -20.60
N SER A 249 23.17 -11.18 -19.86
CA SER A 249 23.43 -11.90 -18.60
C SER A 249 22.38 -11.64 -17.52
N ASP A 250 21.66 -10.51 -17.56
CA ASP A 250 20.61 -10.17 -16.61
C ASP A 250 19.42 -11.16 -16.68
N TYR A 251 19.16 -11.74 -17.85
CA TYR A 251 18.07 -12.73 -18.01
C TYR A 251 18.32 -14.01 -17.22
N TYR A 252 19.57 -14.38 -16.97
CA TYR A 252 19.89 -15.54 -16.13
C TYR A 252 19.45 -15.36 -14.68
N TYR A 253 19.42 -14.13 -14.15
CA TYR A 253 18.87 -13.87 -12.81
C TYR A 253 17.38 -14.25 -12.73
N PHE A 254 16.59 -13.79 -13.70
CA PHE A 254 15.15 -14.11 -13.77
C PHE A 254 14.90 -15.60 -14.03
N TRP A 255 15.73 -16.20 -14.89
CA TRP A 255 15.66 -17.64 -15.11
C TRP A 255 15.93 -18.43 -13.83
N GLY A 256 16.96 -18.06 -13.09
CA GLY A 256 17.26 -18.65 -11.79
C GLY A 256 16.08 -18.50 -10.80
N ASN A 257 15.44 -17.32 -10.74
CA ASN A 257 14.26 -17.10 -9.90
C ASN A 257 13.10 -18.02 -10.31
N ALA A 258 12.80 -18.11 -11.59
CA ALA A 258 11.73 -18.98 -12.11
C ALA A 258 12.00 -20.45 -11.77
N LEU A 259 13.21 -20.96 -12.02
CA LEU A 259 13.61 -22.32 -11.69
C LEU A 259 13.53 -22.62 -10.19
N LYS A 260 13.97 -21.70 -9.36
CA LYS A 260 13.89 -21.85 -7.89
C LYS A 260 12.44 -21.98 -7.42
N LYS A 261 11.56 -21.15 -7.96
CA LYS A 261 10.11 -21.19 -7.67
C LYS A 261 9.42 -22.42 -8.24
N SER A 262 9.95 -22.99 -9.34
CA SER A 262 9.49 -24.26 -9.93
C SER A 262 10.15 -25.49 -9.29
N SER A 263 10.66 -25.37 -8.07
CA SER A 263 11.28 -26.47 -7.30
C SER A 263 12.52 -27.12 -7.95
N LYS A 264 13.27 -26.33 -8.74
CA LYS A 264 14.53 -26.76 -9.38
C LYS A 264 15.75 -25.97 -8.86
N PRO A 265 16.05 -26.03 -7.54
CA PRO A 265 17.02 -25.13 -6.90
C PRO A 265 18.45 -25.32 -7.41
N LEU A 266 18.87 -26.51 -7.80
CA LEU A 266 20.23 -26.74 -8.32
C LEU A 266 20.40 -26.14 -9.72
N GLU A 267 19.39 -26.28 -10.59
CA GLU A 267 19.40 -25.65 -11.92
C GLU A 267 19.41 -24.11 -11.77
N ALA A 268 18.66 -23.58 -10.80
CA ALA A 268 18.64 -22.14 -10.49
C ALA A 268 20.05 -21.62 -10.14
N ILE A 269 20.81 -22.36 -9.32
CA ILE A 269 22.19 -21.98 -8.97
C ILE A 269 23.06 -21.87 -10.23
N GLU A 270 22.95 -22.80 -11.17
CA GLU A 270 23.74 -22.75 -12.39
C GLU A 270 23.39 -21.53 -13.25
N LYS A 271 22.12 -21.11 -13.29
CA LYS A 271 21.73 -19.88 -13.99
C LYS A 271 22.25 -18.62 -13.27
N TYR A 272 22.12 -18.52 -11.96
CA TYR A 272 22.65 -17.38 -11.21
C TYR A 272 24.14 -17.18 -11.37
N LYS A 273 24.93 -18.25 -11.53
CA LYS A 273 26.39 -18.17 -11.77
C LYS A 273 26.76 -17.51 -13.09
N LEU A 274 25.84 -17.46 -14.05
CA LEU A 274 26.05 -16.84 -15.37
C LEU A 274 25.81 -15.33 -15.35
N VAL A 275 25.33 -14.78 -14.25
CA VAL A 275 25.15 -13.32 -14.08
C VAL A 275 26.49 -12.69 -13.72
N ASP A 276 26.98 -11.78 -14.56
CA ASP A 276 28.34 -11.25 -14.49
C ASP A 276 28.45 -9.78 -14.12
N ARG A 277 27.31 -9.05 -14.00
CA ARG A 277 27.27 -7.60 -13.78
C ARG A 277 26.09 -7.09 -12.95
N SER A 278 26.24 -5.84 -12.46
CA SER A 278 25.14 -5.08 -11.84
C SER A 278 24.03 -4.79 -12.86
N PRO A 279 22.74 -4.66 -12.41
CA PRO A 279 22.32 -4.61 -11.00
C PRO A 279 22.03 -5.99 -10.38
N TYR A 280 22.12 -7.10 -11.12
CA TYR A 280 21.68 -8.42 -10.66
C TYR A 280 22.80 -9.30 -10.09
N LEU A 281 24.09 -8.95 -10.26
CA LEU A 281 25.20 -9.76 -9.76
C LEU A 281 25.13 -10.01 -8.26
N GLU A 282 25.00 -8.97 -7.43
CA GLU A 282 24.91 -9.14 -5.98
C GLU A 282 23.68 -9.92 -5.55
N ARG A 283 22.54 -9.68 -6.24
CA ARG A 283 21.30 -10.41 -6.01
C ARG A 283 21.46 -11.91 -6.33
N SER A 284 22.18 -12.21 -7.40
CA SER A 284 22.48 -13.59 -7.81
C SER A 284 23.42 -14.28 -6.82
N ILE A 285 24.49 -13.61 -6.38
CA ILE A 285 25.41 -14.12 -5.36
C ILE A 285 24.65 -14.45 -4.06
N TYR A 286 23.78 -13.53 -3.60
CA TYR A 286 22.93 -13.76 -2.43
C TYR A 286 21.96 -14.95 -2.66
N SER A 287 21.32 -15.01 -3.83
CA SER A 287 20.39 -16.10 -4.18
C SER A 287 21.06 -17.46 -4.20
N ILE A 288 22.30 -17.55 -4.68
CA ILE A 288 23.11 -18.79 -4.64
C ILE A 288 23.37 -19.20 -3.18
N GLY A 289 23.88 -18.27 -2.36
CA GLY A 289 24.14 -18.54 -0.95
C GLY A 289 22.87 -18.98 -0.20
N ARG A 290 21.76 -18.28 -0.42
CA ARG A 290 20.45 -18.59 0.16
C ARG A 290 19.94 -19.96 -0.29
N THR A 291 20.10 -20.30 -1.57
CA THR A 291 19.68 -21.60 -2.09
C THR A 291 20.50 -22.73 -1.48
N TYR A 292 21.82 -22.57 -1.34
CA TYR A 292 22.64 -23.57 -0.63
C TYR A 292 22.24 -23.69 0.84
N PHE A 293 21.88 -22.59 1.51
CA PHE A 293 21.40 -22.64 2.89
C PHE A 293 20.12 -23.48 3.02
N ILE A 294 19.16 -23.30 2.11
CA ILE A 294 17.90 -24.06 2.07
C ILE A 294 18.15 -25.54 1.80
N LEU A 295 19.14 -25.85 0.95
CA LEU A 295 19.60 -27.20 0.68
C LEU A 295 20.49 -27.79 1.80
N GLU A 296 20.59 -27.11 2.95
CA GLU A 296 21.39 -27.48 4.11
C GLU A 296 22.91 -27.63 3.83
N ASN A 297 23.39 -27.10 2.70
CA ASN A 297 24.81 -27.03 2.39
C ASN A 297 25.41 -25.74 2.94
N TYR A 298 25.58 -25.70 4.27
CA TYR A 298 25.98 -24.48 4.98
C TYR A 298 27.40 -24.03 4.63
N GLU A 299 28.31 -24.95 4.29
CA GLU A 299 29.67 -24.60 3.86
C GLU A 299 29.66 -23.75 2.58
N LYS A 300 28.88 -24.16 1.58
CA LYS A 300 28.71 -23.37 0.35
C LYS A 300 27.94 -22.09 0.62
N ALA A 301 26.92 -22.09 1.49
CA ALA A 301 26.21 -20.88 1.88
C ALA A 301 27.18 -19.85 2.51
N ILE A 302 28.07 -20.28 3.41
CA ILE A 302 29.13 -19.44 4.00
C ILE A 302 30.05 -18.87 2.91
N LEU A 303 30.51 -19.72 1.99
CA LEU A 303 31.43 -19.32 0.92
C LEU A 303 30.81 -18.20 0.04
N TRP A 304 29.53 -18.33 -0.32
CA TRP A 304 28.84 -17.36 -1.16
C TRP A 304 28.45 -16.09 -0.40
N SER A 305 28.04 -16.20 0.86
CA SER A 305 27.71 -15.03 1.69
C SER A 305 28.90 -14.12 1.94
N LYS A 306 30.11 -14.68 2.09
CA LYS A 306 31.37 -13.92 2.26
C LYS A 306 31.75 -13.05 1.05
N LYS A 307 31.12 -13.25 -0.11
CA LYS A 307 31.38 -12.43 -1.31
C LYS A 307 30.65 -11.08 -1.28
N LEU A 308 29.75 -10.87 -0.33
CA LEU A 308 28.94 -9.66 -0.19
C LEU A 308 29.20 -8.99 1.17
N ASN A 309 29.03 -7.67 1.18
CA ASN A 309 29.15 -6.87 2.40
C ASN A 309 27.86 -6.04 2.62
N ASN A 310 26.75 -6.72 2.89
CA ASN A 310 25.46 -6.12 3.21
C ASN A 310 24.73 -6.93 4.27
N ASP A 311 23.67 -6.35 4.86
CA ASP A 311 22.95 -6.95 5.99
C ASP A 311 22.35 -8.32 5.67
N LYS A 312 21.83 -8.54 4.46
CA LYS A 312 21.25 -9.82 4.04
C LYS A 312 22.31 -10.92 3.98
N ALA A 313 23.49 -10.60 3.46
CA ALA A 313 24.60 -11.54 3.40
C ALA A 313 25.17 -11.82 4.79
N HIS A 314 25.26 -10.80 5.65
CA HIS A 314 25.67 -10.96 7.05
C HIS A 314 24.70 -11.87 7.82
N GLU A 315 23.40 -11.67 7.66
CA GLU A 315 22.38 -12.54 8.24
C GLU A 315 22.58 -14.00 7.81
N LEU A 316 22.67 -14.22 6.49
CA LEU A 316 22.82 -15.55 5.92
C LEU A 316 24.11 -16.24 6.39
N LEU A 317 25.21 -15.49 6.45
CA LEU A 317 26.50 -15.97 6.96
C LEU A 317 26.41 -16.40 8.43
N THR A 318 25.86 -15.52 9.27
CA THR A 318 25.74 -15.78 10.72
C THR A 318 24.82 -16.97 11.00
N ARG A 319 23.73 -17.10 10.28
CA ARG A 319 22.81 -18.25 10.35
C ARG A 319 23.49 -19.54 9.88
N SER A 320 24.31 -19.46 8.81
CA SER A 320 25.04 -20.62 8.31
C SER A 320 26.08 -21.11 9.29
N TYR A 321 26.80 -20.22 10.00
CA TYR A 321 27.68 -20.59 11.10
C TYR A 321 26.95 -21.33 12.21
N PHE A 322 25.77 -20.82 12.61
CA PHE A 322 24.99 -21.49 13.66
C PHE A 322 24.53 -22.89 13.23
N LYS A 323 23.93 -23.00 12.02
CA LYS A 323 23.41 -24.28 11.50
C LYS A 323 24.51 -25.31 11.21
N SER A 324 25.72 -24.85 10.88
CA SER A 324 26.90 -25.75 10.70
C SER A 324 27.68 -26.03 12.00
N SER A 325 27.12 -25.65 13.16
CA SER A 325 27.73 -25.84 14.47
C SER A 325 29.09 -25.12 14.66
N GLN A 326 29.36 -24.08 13.85
CA GLN A 326 30.53 -23.22 14.01
C GLN A 326 30.23 -22.13 15.05
N ILE A 327 29.99 -22.53 16.29
CA ILE A 327 29.39 -21.71 17.34
C ILE A 327 30.23 -20.49 17.72
N ASP A 328 31.56 -20.58 17.71
CA ASP A 328 32.41 -19.42 18.02
C ASP A 328 32.32 -18.34 16.96
N LEU A 329 32.35 -18.70 15.68
CA LEU A 329 32.17 -17.78 14.57
C LEU A 329 30.75 -17.17 14.55
N PHE A 330 29.76 -17.97 14.90
CA PHE A 330 28.40 -17.47 15.10
C PHE A 330 28.35 -16.41 16.19
N LYS A 331 28.89 -16.69 17.38
CA LYS A 331 28.89 -15.76 18.53
C LYS A 331 29.61 -14.46 18.19
N GLU A 332 30.80 -14.56 17.60
CA GLU A 332 31.57 -13.37 17.18
C GLU A 332 30.74 -12.49 16.20
N SER A 333 30.23 -13.11 15.15
CA SER A 333 29.43 -12.41 14.11
C SER A 333 28.15 -11.77 14.70
N ALA A 334 27.40 -12.51 15.50
CA ALA A 334 26.16 -12.05 16.12
C ALA A 334 26.40 -10.90 17.12
N ILE A 335 27.40 -11.01 17.98
CA ILE A 335 27.74 -9.99 18.98
C ILE A 335 28.18 -8.69 18.30
N LYS A 336 29.03 -8.80 17.27
CA LYS A 336 29.48 -7.63 16.49
C LYS A 336 28.29 -6.87 15.87
N TYR A 337 27.35 -7.59 15.30
CA TYR A 337 26.13 -6.97 14.72
C TYR A 337 25.25 -6.33 15.80
N ILE A 338 25.03 -7.03 16.92
CA ILE A 338 24.25 -6.51 18.06
C ILE A 338 24.85 -5.21 18.63
N GLN A 339 26.16 -5.10 18.66
CA GLN A 339 26.86 -3.89 19.14
C GLN A 339 26.67 -2.72 18.17
N ALA A 340 26.72 -2.98 16.87
CA ALA A 340 26.55 -1.95 15.84
C ALA A 340 25.08 -1.50 15.69
N TYR A 341 24.12 -2.42 15.79
CA TYR A 341 22.70 -2.18 15.52
C TYR A 341 21.79 -2.75 16.61
N PRO A 342 21.89 -2.28 17.86
CA PRO A 342 21.28 -2.93 19.02
C PRO A 342 19.76 -3.06 18.96
N ASN A 343 19.06 -2.15 18.29
CA ASN A 343 17.59 -2.08 18.25
C ASN A 343 16.98 -2.69 16.98
N SER A 344 17.79 -3.25 16.07
CA SER A 344 17.27 -3.87 14.84
C SER A 344 16.55 -5.19 15.13
N ASN A 345 15.60 -5.57 14.26
CA ASN A 345 14.94 -6.88 14.33
C ASN A 345 15.94 -8.04 14.19
N LEU A 346 16.97 -7.86 13.38
CA LEU A 346 18.02 -8.86 13.21
C LEU A 346 18.86 -9.02 14.48
N ALA A 347 19.12 -7.95 15.24
CA ALA A 347 19.77 -8.04 16.54
C ALA A 347 18.89 -8.77 17.57
N ALA A 348 17.58 -8.61 17.52
CA ALA A 348 16.66 -9.39 18.35
C ALA A 348 16.69 -10.88 17.98
N TYR A 349 16.73 -11.19 16.69
CA TYR A 349 16.93 -12.56 16.21
C TYR A 349 18.23 -13.18 16.74
N TYR A 350 19.36 -12.49 16.61
CA TYR A 350 20.63 -13.00 17.12
C TYR A 350 20.64 -13.19 18.63
N ARG A 351 19.98 -12.30 19.40
CA ARG A 351 19.80 -12.51 20.84
C ARG A 351 19.00 -13.76 21.15
N ASN A 352 17.96 -14.03 20.38
CA ASN A 352 17.17 -15.25 20.54
C ASN A 352 18.03 -16.50 20.25
N MET A 353 18.84 -16.48 19.20
CA MET A 353 19.78 -17.55 18.89
C MET A 353 20.87 -17.73 19.98
N LEU A 354 21.46 -16.62 20.46
CA LEU A 354 22.43 -16.64 21.55
C LEU A 354 21.82 -17.18 22.84
N TYR A 355 20.54 -16.89 23.11
CA TYR A 355 19.81 -17.52 24.22
C TYR A 355 19.63 -19.02 24.00
N SER A 356 19.26 -19.46 22.80
CA SER A 356 19.05 -20.88 22.52
C SER A 356 20.32 -21.70 22.79
N GLU A 357 21.49 -21.08 22.56
CA GLU A 357 22.80 -21.70 22.74
C GLU A 357 23.33 -21.62 24.18
N SER A 358 23.25 -20.42 24.78
CA SER A 358 23.86 -20.15 26.08
C SER A 358 22.94 -20.29 27.28
N LYS A 359 21.60 -20.30 27.03
CA LYS A 359 20.53 -20.18 28.05
C LYS A 359 20.62 -18.94 28.93
N ASN A 360 21.39 -17.92 28.53
CA ASN A 360 21.52 -16.68 29.28
C ASN A 360 20.26 -15.84 29.16
N PRO A 361 19.48 -15.63 30.24
CA PRO A 361 18.19 -14.94 30.20
C PRO A 361 18.30 -13.44 29.83
N ASN A 362 19.48 -12.84 29.98
CA ASN A 362 19.70 -11.44 29.66
C ASN A 362 19.38 -11.10 28.19
N TYR A 363 19.58 -12.05 27.28
CA TYR A 363 19.23 -11.86 25.87
C TYR A 363 17.73 -11.71 25.67
N LEU A 364 16.90 -12.52 26.31
CA LEU A 364 15.43 -12.44 26.22
C LEU A 364 14.90 -11.21 26.96
N THR A 365 15.44 -10.89 28.13
CA THR A 365 15.08 -9.69 28.91
C THR A 365 15.32 -8.43 28.09
N TRP A 366 16.42 -8.39 27.35
CA TRP A 366 16.71 -7.26 26.46
C TRP A 366 15.68 -7.14 25.34
N ILE A 367 15.29 -8.25 24.68
CA ILE A 367 14.27 -8.26 23.62
C ILE A 367 12.94 -7.73 24.17
N ILE A 368 12.50 -8.21 25.34
CA ILE A 368 11.24 -7.77 25.98
C ILE A 368 11.26 -6.27 26.27
N LYS A 369 12.42 -5.74 26.67
CA LYS A 369 12.54 -4.32 27.02
C LYS A 369 12.54 -3.40 25.78
N HIS A 370 13.11 -3.82 24.65
CA HIS A 370 13.46 -2.92 23.54
C HIS A 370 12.79 -3.26 22.20
N ASN A 371 12.29 -4.49 21.99
CA ASN A 371 11.73 -4.92 20.69
C ASN A 371 10.25 -5.31 20.77
N LEU A 372 9.45 -4.50 21.44
CA LEU A 372 8.05 -4.77 21.79
C LEU A 372 7.15 -5.19 20.59
N ASN A 373 7.41 -4.64 19.40
CA ASN A 373 6.60 -4.88 18.19
C ASN A 373 7.26 -5.90 17.24
N SER A 374 8.21 -6.71 17.70
CA SER A 374 8.87 -7.72 16.87
C SER A 374 8.33 -9.13 17.12
N TYR A 375 8.46 -9.99 16.12
CA TYR A 375 8.23 -11.43 16.23
C TYR A 375 9.02 -12.04 17.42
N TYR A 376 10.27 -11.61 17.61
CA TYR A 376 11.13 -12.14 18.68
C TYR A 376 10.71 -11.69 20.08
N TYR A 377 9.99 -10.58 20.22
CA TYR A 377 9.33 -10.25 21.48
C TYR A 377 8.33 -11.33 21.87
N GLN A 378 7.51 -11.79 20.91
CA GLN A 378 6.54 -12.85 21.18
C GLN A 378 7.23 -14.17 21.54
N VAL A 379 8.31 -14.51 20.84
CA VAL A 379 9.13 -15.68 21.19
C VAL A 379 9.70 -15.57 22.62
N ALA A 380 10.28 -14.42 22.96
CA ALA A 380 10.82 -14.17 24.30
C ALA A 380 9.73 -14.19 25.38
N PHE A 381 8.58 -13.59 25.11
CA PHE A 381 7.42 -13.62 26.00
C PHE A 381 6.92 -15.04 26.26
N ASN A 382 6.81 -15.86 25.23
CA ASN A 382 6.35 -17.25 25.36
C ASN A 382 7.27 -18.08 26.26
N ILE A 383 8.58 -17.77 26.25
CA ILE A 383 9.58 -18.44 27.09
C ILE A 383 9.57 -17.90 28.52
N THR A 384 9.58 -16.58 28.69
CA THR A 384 9.80 -15.94 29.99
C THR A 384 8.51 -15.65 30.74
N LYS A 385 7.36 -15.57 30.05
CA LYS A 385 6.06 -15.08 30.55
C LYS A 385 6.14 -13.66 31.16
N THR A 386 7.17 -12.90 30.80
CA THR A 386 7.41 -11.53 31.29
C THR A 386 6.96 -10.53 30.26
N THR A 387 6.24 -9.48 30.68
CA THR A 387 5.79 -8.37 29.84
C THR A 387 6.49 -7.08 30.25
N ARG A 388 6.56 -6.13 29.33
CA ARG A 388 6.90 -4.75 29.65
C ARG A 388 5.67 -4.04 30.22
N VAL A 389 5.83 -3.33 31.32
CA VAL A 389 4.81 -2.40 31.83
C VAL A 389 4.86 -1.13 30.99
N LEU A 390 3.73 -0.72 30.45
CA LEU A 390 3.58 0.50 29.67
C LEU A 390 2.94 1.60 30.53
N GLU A 391 3.38 2.83 30.29
CA GLU A 391 2.77 4.03 30.90
C GLU A 391 1.45 4.38 30.20
N GLU A 392 0.66 5.27 30.79
CA GLU A 392 -0.50 5.86 30.16
C GLU A 392 -0.16 7.25 29.63
N TYR A 393 -0.51 7.52 28.37
CA TYR A 393 -0.38 8.86 27.81
C TYR A 393 -1.51 9.76 28.34
N PRO A 394 -1.24 11.00 28.80
CA PRO A 394 -2.21 11.86 29.50
C PRO A 394 -3.21 12.53 28.52
N ILE A 395 -3.98 11.76 27.76
CA ILE A 395 -4.92 12.22 26.72
C ILE A 395 -5.88 13.28 27.26
N ASN A 396 -6.54 13.02 28.39
CA ASN A 396 -7.58 13.92 28.92
C ASN A 396 -7.01 15.26 29.36
N TYR A 397 -5.79 15.27 29.91
CA TYR A 397 -5.10 16.50 30.25
C TYR A 397 -4.77 17.30 29.00
N LYS A 398 -4.18 16.67 28.00
CA LYS A 398 -3.81 17.31 26.73
C LYS A 398 -5.03 17.86 25.97
N ARG A 399 -6.15 17.11 25.92
CA ARG A 399 -7.40 17.61 25.33
C ARG A 399 -7.93 18.87 26.01
N ARG A 400 -7.75 19.02 27.31
CA ARG A 400 -8.12 20.24 28.03
C ARG A 400 -7.21 21.41 27.69
N VAL A 401 -5.89 21.18 27.62
CA VAL A 401 -4.90 22.19 27.26
C VAL A 401 -5.15 22.75 25.85
N TYR A 402 -5.49 21.88 24.89
CA TYR A 402 -5.67 22.25 23.48
C TYR A 402 -7.15 22.36 23.07
N LYS A 403 -8.05 22.65 24.00
CA LYS A 403 -9.50 22.67 23.76
C LYS A 403 -9.91 23.58 22.60
N ASP A 404 -9.36 24.77 22.52
CA ASP A 404 -9.72 25.76 21.50
C ASP A 404 -9.22 25.33 20.11
N SER A 405 -8.00 24.79 20.03
CA SER A 405 -7.44 24.23 18.80
C SER A 405 -8.24 23.02 18.27
N LEU A 406 -8.92 22.27 19.13
CA LEU A 406 -9.74 21.12 18.77
C LEU A 406 -11.19 21.49 18.40
N ALA A 407 -11.64 22.72 18.69
CA ALA A 407 -13.02 23.12 18.45
C ALA A 407 -13.42 23.03 16.99
N VAL A 408 -12.53 23.45 16.07
CA VAL A 408 -12.76 23.39 14.61
C VAL A 408 -12.86 21.94 14.14
N LEU A 409 -11.94 21.08 14.57
CA LEU A 409 -11.97 19.64 14.20
C LEU A 409 -13.24 18.94 14.68
N ASN A 410 -13.71 19.24 15.89
CA ASN A 410 -14.95 18.69 16.42
C ASN A 410 -16.15 19.08 15.53
N GLN A 411 -16.24 20.33 15.13
CA GLN A 411 -17.33 20.81 14.27
C GLN A 411 -17.26 20.21 12.85
N LEU A 412 -16.08 20.13 12.25
CA LEU A 412 -15.91 19.51 10.93
C LEU A 412 -16.27 18.02 10.95
N ALA A 413 -15.93 17.33 12.05
CA ALA A 413 -16.31 15.93 12.24
C ALA A 413 -17.84 15.75 12.40
N GLU A 414 -18.52 16.70 13.06
CA GLU A 414 -19.99 16.71 13.19
C GLU A 414 -20.69 17.04 11.87
N LEU A 415 -20.10 17.90 11.05
CA LEU A 415 -20.62 18.25 9.73
C LEU A 415 -20.43 17.14 8.69
N GLY A 416 -19.62 16.11 9.01
CA GLY A 416 -19.38 14.98 8.10
C GLY A 416 -18.54 15.34 6.87
N GLU A 417 -17.68 16.35 6.96
CA GLU A 417 -16.83 16.83 5.87
C GLU A 417 -15.41 16.28 5.95
N PRO A 418 -15.17 15.06 5.43
CA PRO A 418 -13.89 14.35 5.64
C PRO A 418 -12.69 15.08 5.04
N GLN A 419 -12.83 15.70 3.86
CA GLN A 419 -11.73 16.42 3.22
C GLN A 419 -11.29 17.64 4.02
N LEU A 420 -12.26 18.43 4.51
CA LEU A 420 -11.96 19.60 5.33
C LEU A 420 -11.34 19.21 6.68
N LEU A 421 -11.83 18.12 7.27
CA LEU A 421 -11.26 17.61 8.52
C LEU A 421 -9.79 17.16 8.34
N ILE A 422 -9.49 16.52 7.21
CA ILE A 422 -8.12 16.13 6.90
C ILE A 422 -7.23 17.37 6.73
N ILE A 423 -7.69 18.36 5.96
CA ILE A 423 -6.94 19.60 5.74
C ILE A 423 -6.67 20.30 7.08
N GLU A 424 -7.70 20.47 7.90
CA GLU A 424 -7.53 21.10 9.21
C GLU A 424 -6.59 20.30 10.11
N SER A 425 -6.66 18.96 10.09
CA SER A 425 -5.78 18.11 10.88
C SER A 425 -4.30 18.20 10.45
N ASP A 426 -4.03 18.55 9.19
CA ASP A 426 -2.66 18.77 8.68
C ASP A 426 -2.13 20.20 8.98
N ILE A 427 -3.05 21.17 9.11
CA ILE A 427 -2.73 22.54 9.49
C ILE A 427 -2.48 22.66 11.01
N LEU A 428 -3.22 21.87 11.80
CA LEU A 428 -3.00 21.81 13.24
C LEU A 428 -1.58 21.33 13.52
N ASN A 429 -0.87 22.14 14.29
CA ASN A 429 0.49 21.86 14.69
C ASN A 429 0.60 21.95 16.21
N PHE A 430 1.01 20.85 16.84
CA PHE A 430 1.34 20.79 18.25
C PHE A 430 2.87 20.60 18.36
N PRO A 431 3.68 21.66 18.14
CA PRO A 431 5.13 21.55 17.94
C PRO A 431 5.86 20.92 19.13
N GLU A 432 5.28 20.99 20.32
CA GLU A 432 5.84 20.42 21.54
C GLU A 432 5.36 19.00 21.83
N ASP A 433 4.37 18.48 21.05
CA ASP A 433 3.76 17.19 21.34
C ASP A 433 3.28 16.43 20.08
N LYS A 434 4.23 15.88 19.36
CA LYS A 434 3.96 15.09 18.15
C LYS A 434 3.14 13.83 18.41
N VAL A 435 3.21 13.26 19.60
CA VAL A 435 2.39 12.12 20.01
C VAL A 435 0.93 12.52 20.06
N PHE A 436 0.63 13.66 20.71
CA PHE A 436 -0.74 14.17 20.78
C PHE A 436 -1.28 14.56 19.40
N GLU A 437 -0.46 15.22 18.56
CA GLU A 437 -0.83 15.58 17.19
C GLU A 437 -1.26 14.33 16.39
N THR A 438 -0.43 13.29 16.38
CA THR A 438 -0.73 12.06 15.66
C THR A 438 -1.95 11.33 16.24
N PHE A 439 -2.08 11.30 17.57
CA PHE A 439 -3.24 10.73 18.26
C PHE A 439 -4.54 11.45 17.85
N ILE A 440 -4.54 12.78 17.85
CA ILE A 440 -5.71 13.59 17.47
C ILE A 440 -6.07 13.30 16.01
N LYS A 441 -5.10 13.39 15.09
CA LYS A 441 -5.30 13.08 13.68
C LYS A 441 -5.92 11.69 13.49
N THR A 442 -5.32 10.67 14.09
CA THR A 442 -5.81 9.29 14.02
C THR A 442 -7.25 9.17 14.53
N SER A 443 -7.54 9.73 15.71
CA SER A 443 -8.86 9.61 16.34
C SER A 443 -9.98 10.30 15.54
N TYR A 444 -9.70 11.40 14.85
CA TYR A 444 -10.69 12.05 13.98
C TYR A 444 -10.90 11.29 12.67
N LEU A 445 -9.83 10.74 12.08
CA LEU A 445 -9.93 9.90 10.89
C LEU A 445 -10.75 8.63 11.16
N GLU A 446 -10.59 8.02 12.35
CA GLU A 446 -11.46 6.92 12.81
C GLU A 446 -12.92 7.33 12.91
N LYS A 447 -13.19 8.47 13.54
CA LYS A 447 -14.56 8.99 13.75
C LYS A 447 -15.32 9.15 12.43
N ILE A 448 -14.64 9.52 11.35
CA ILE A 448 -15.25 9.66 10.01
C ILE A 448 -15.04 8.42 9.12
N LYS A 449 -14.60 7.29 9.70
CA LYS A 449 -14.41 5.99 9.03
C LYS A 449 -13.41 5.99 7.88
N LEU A 450 -12.43 6.88 7.89
CA LEU A 450 -11.28 6.84 6.99
C LEU A 450 -10.19 5.93 7.59
N TYR A 451 -10.49 4.64 7.65
CA TYR A 451 -9.73 3.66 8.41
C TYR A 451 -8.30 3.44 7.91
N ASP A 452 -8.10 3.44 6.61
CA ASP A 452 -6.77 3.33 6.00
C ASP A 452 -5.89 4.55 6.32
N PHE A 453 -6.46 5.77 6.33
CA PHE A 453 -5.74 6.97 6.75
C PHE A 453 -5.44 6.98 8.24
N ALA A 454 -6.41 6.58 9.07
CA ALA A 454 -6.21 6.45 10.51
C ALA A 454 -5.08 5.46 10.81
N MET A 455 -5.08 4.28 10.16
CA MET A 455 -4.03 3.27 10.32
C MET A 455 -2.66 3.78 9.88
N LYS A 456 -2.57 4.46 8.74
CA LYS A 456 -1.32 5.05 8.25
C LYS A 456 -0.80 6.13 9.19
N SER A 457 -1.71 6.97 9.73
CA SER A 457 -1.36 7.98 10.74
C SER A 457 -0.77 7.31 11.99
N SER A 458 -1.43 6.30 12.55
CA SER A 458 -0.92 5.62 13.76
C SER A 458 0.40 4.89 13.53
N ILE A 459 0.57 4.21 12.38
CA ILE A 459 1.84 3.55 12.01
C ILE A 459 2.99 4.55 11.91
N SER A 460 2.74 5.79 11.44
CA SER A 460 3.79 6.82 11.36
C SER A 460 4.37 7.21 12.73
N ALA A 461 3.65 6.91 13.80
CA ALA A 461 4.07 7.13 15.20
C ALA A 461 4.17 5.79 15.98
N GLU A 462 4.37 4.67 15.32
CA GLU A 462 4.37 3.35 15.97
C GLU A 462 5.39 3.27 17.12
N GLU A 463 6.58 3.81 16.95
CA GLU A 463 7.62 3.82 17.98
C GLU A 463 7.14 4.58 19.24
N GLU A 464 6.47 5.73 19.06
CA GLU A 464 5.98 6.55 20.16
C GLU A 464 4.72 5.94 20.79
N PHE A 465 3.74 5.52 19.97
CA PHE A 465 2.49 4.94 20.46
C PHE A 465 2.72 3.65 21.24
N SER A 466 3.70 2.85 20.85
CA SER A 466 4.05 1.60 21.53
C SER A 466 4.61 1.78 22.94
N LYS A 467 4.92 3.03 23.35
CA LYS A 467 5.36 3.35 24.73
C LYS A 467 4.19 3.46 25.72
N TYR A 468 2.95 3.63 25.21
CA TYR A 468 1.79 3.94 26.04
C TYR A 468 0.65 2.93 25.85
N SER A 469 0.17 2.38 26.98
CA SER A 469 -0.87 1.34 26.97
C SER A 469 -2.19 1.78 26.32
N ASN A 470 -2.62 3.02 26.56
CA ASN A 470 -3.86 3.58 26.03
C ASN A 470 -3.77 4.10 24.59
N LEU A 471 -2.57 4.11 23.98
CA LEU A 471 -2.38 4.39 22.55
C LEU A 471 -2.23 3.11 21.70
N TYR A 472 -1.97 1.97 22.34
CA TYR A 472 -1.85 0.68 21.66
C TYR A 472 -3.07 0.31 20.80
N PRO A 473 -4.32 0.53 21.21
CA PRO A 473 -5.50 0.24 20.39
C PRO A 473 -5.50 0.93 19.03
N TYR A 474 -4.85 2.09 18.91
CA TYR A 474 -4.71 2.80 17.62
C TYR A 474 -3.71 2.15 16.66
N LEU A 475 -2.77 1.35 17.18
CA LEU A 475 -1.86 0.51 16.37
C LEU A 475 -2.50 -0.82 15.97
N TYR A 476 -3.50 -1.28 16.73
CA TYR A 476 -4.21 -2.55 16.53
C TYR A 476 -5.73 -2.34 16.57
N PRO A 477 -6.28 -1.50 15.67
CA PRO A 477 -7.71 -1.18 15.69
C PRO A 477 -8.56 -2.36 15.20
N ARG A 478 -9.84 -2.33 15.58
CA ARG A 478 -10.87 -3.28 15.12
C ARG A 478 -11.81 -2.62 14.12
N TYR A 479 -11.27 -2.09 13.02
CA TYR A 479 -12.10 -1.52 11.97
C TYR A 479 -12.88 -2.62 11.25
N TYR A 480 -14.08 -2.32 10.79
CA TYR A 480 -15.02 -3.30 10.22
C TYR A 480 -15.44 -4.40 11.23
N ASP A 481 -15.46 -4.08 12.52
CA ASP A 481 -15.69 -5.02 13.65
C ASP A 481 -16.97 -5.86 13.48
N ASP A 482 -18.07 -5.23 13.04
CA ASP A 482 -19.36 -5.91 12.85
C ASP A 482 -19.24 -7.02 11.77
N LEU A 483 -18.57 -6.72 10.64
CA LEU A 483 -18.35 -7.70 9.58
C LEU A 483 -17.41 -8.83 10.02
N VAL A 484 -16.31 -8.46 10.69
CA VAL A 484 -15.36 -9.47 11.20
C VAL A 484 -16.04 -10.40 12.19
N LYS A 485 -16.81 -9.89 13.15
CA LYS A 485 -17.59 -10.70 14.11
C LYS A 485 -18.61 -11.60 13.44
N GLU A 486 -19.34 -11.08 12.46
CA GLU A 486 -20.33 -11.85 11.73
C GLU A 486 -19.72 -13.07 11.06
N TYR A 487 -18.64 -12.83 10.26
CA TYR A 487 -18.02 -13.91 9.49
C TYR A 487 -17.11 -14.81 10.31
N SER A 488 -16.47 -14.30 11.37
CA SER A 488 -15.78 -15.09 12.41
C SER A 488 -16.72 -16.14 13.01
N LYS A 489 -17.88 -15.71 13.47
CA LYS A 489 -18.90 -16.61 14.05
C LYS A 489 -19.47 -17.59 13.02
N ARG A 490 -19.68 -17.15 11.76
CA ARG A 490 -20.26 -17.98 10.70
C ARG A 490 -19.36 -19.14 10.30
N TYR A 491 -18.04 -18.92 10.28
CA TYR A 491 -17.03 -19.87 9.78
C TYR A 491 -16.11 -20.42 10.89
N ASP A 492 -16.37 -20.10 12.15
CA ASP A 492 -15.58 -20.53 13.32
C ASP A 492 -14.07 -20.20 13.17
N VAL A 493 -13.76 -18.94 12.78
CA VAL A 493 -12.40 -18.43 12.64
C VAL A 493 -12.15 -17.32 13.64
N GLU A 494 -11.05 -17.38 14.39
CA GLU A 494 -10.72 -16.37 15.41
C GLU A 494 -10.67 -14.96 14.80
N GLU A 495 -11.39 -13.98 15.39
CA GLU A 495 -11.39 -12.57 14.99
C GLU A 495 -9.97 -11.99 14.94
N THR A 496 -9.15 -12.36 15.90
CA THR A 496 -7.75 -11.92 16.02
C THR A 496 -6.89 -12.32 14.83
N LEU A 497 -7.16 -13.48 14.22
CA LEU A 497 -6.46 -13.92 12.99
C LEU A 497 -6.92 -13.08 11.79
N ILE A 498 -8.22 -12.83 11.68
CA ILE A 498 -8.80 -12.02 10.59
C ILE A 498 -8.23 -10.59 10.64
N PHE A 499 -8.29 -9.93 11.81
CA PHE A 499 -7.73 -8.58 11.98
C PHE A 499 -6.24 -8.51 11.68
N SER A 500 -5.49 -9.55 12.02
CA SER A 500 -4.04 -9.60 11.79
C SER A 500 -3.69 -9.62 10.32
N LEU A 501 -4.45 -10.38 9.53
CA LEU A 501 -4.29 -10.45 8.08
C LEU A 501 -4.74 -9.16 7.39
N ILE A 502 -5.87 -8.56 7.78
CA ILE A 502 -6.33 -7.28 7.25
C ILE A 502 -5.31 -6.17 7.57
N LYS A 503 -4.83 -6.11 8.81
CA LYS A 503 -3.82 -5.11 9.21
C LYS A 503 -2.55 -5.24 8.40
N GLU A 504 -2.03 -6.46 8.22
CA GLU A 504 -0.79 -6.67 7.47
C GLU A 504 -1.01 -6.50 5.97
N GLY A 505 -2.04 -7.09 5.40
CA GLY A 505 -2.30 -7.13 3.96
C GLY A 505 -2.64 -5.76 3.38
N SER A 506 -3.62 -5.07 3.96
CA SER A 506 -4.17 -3.83 3.38
C SER A 506 -3.98 -2.58 4.22
N LYS A 507 -3.58 -2.70 5.49
CA LYS A 507 -3.66 -1.59 6.45
C LYS A 507 -5.09 -0.99 6.53
N PHE A 508 -6.11 -1.85 6.43
CA PHE A 508 -7.53 -1.51 6.39
C PHE A 508 -7.97 -0.67 5.17
N ASP A 509 -7.19 -0.64 4.10
CA ASP A 509 -7.59 -0.02 2.83
C ASP A 509 -8.45 -0.99 2.01
N SER A 510 -9.77 -0.81 2.04
CA SER A 510 -10.71 -1.64 1.27
C SER A 510 -10.55 -1.53 -0.24
N ASN A 511 -9.96 -0.44 -0.71
CA ASN A 511 -9.74 -0.21 -2.13
C ASN A 511 -8.30 -0.52 -2.58
N LEU A 512 -7.50 -1.13 -1.70
CA LEU A 512 -6.13 -1.48 -2.05
C LEU A 512 -6.11 -2.54 -3.16
N ILE A 513 -5.38 -2.21 -4.22
CA ILE A 513 -5.02 -3.15 -5.29
C ILE A 513 -3.49 -3.29 -5.23
N PHE A 514 -3.02 -4.44 -4.76
CA PHE A 514 -1.59 -4.70 -4.65
C PHE A 514 -1.12 -5.56 -5.81
N LYS A 515 -0.03 -5.14 -6.48
CA LYS A 515 0.55 -5.80 -7.66
C LYS A 515 -0.49 -6.14 -8.74
N SER A 516 -1.58 -5.38 -8.81
CA SER A 516 -2.70 -5.58 -9.73
C SER A 516 -3.34 -6.99 -9.70
N THR A 517 -3.02 -7.78 -8.70
CA THR A 517 -3.45 -9.18 -8.53
C THR A 517 -4.25 -9.39 -7.26
N PHE A 518 -3.93 -8.65 -6.20
CA PHE A 518 -4.52 -8.80 -4.88
C PHE A 518 -5.41 -7.62 -4.54
N PHE A 519 -6.60 -7.88 -4.03
CA PHE A 519 -7.68 -6.89 -3.92
C PHE A 519 -8.27 -6.82 -2.52
N GLY A 520 -8.55 -5.60 -2.06
CA GLY A 520 -9.36 -5.30 -0.89
C GLY A 520 -8.69 -5.61 0.45
N LEU A 521 -9.49 -5.72 1.50
CA LEU A 521 -9.04 -5.81 2.89
C LEU A 521 -8.13 -7.00 3.18
N MET A 522 -8.51 -8.20 2.73
CA MET A 522 -7.74 -9.42 2.95
C MET A 522 -6.82 -9.77 1.78
N GLN A 523 -6.67 -8.88 0.79
CA GLN A 523 -5.78 -9.04 -0.35
C GLN A 523 -5.97 -10.38 -1.10
N LEU A 524 -7.21 -10.63 -1.52
CA LEU A 524 -7.58 -11.84 -2.25
C LEU A 524 -7.25 -11.71 -3.74
N ASP A 525 -6.68 -12.75 -4.33
CA ASP A 525 -6.59 -12.88 -5.77
C ASP A 525 -7.88 -13.43 -6.39
N LEU A 526 -8.09 -13.15 -7.67
CA LEU A 526 -9.33 -13.51 -8.36
C LEU A 526 -9.49 -15.05 -8.54
N LYS A 527 -8.37 -15.79 -8.65
CA LYS A 527 -8.39 -17.25 -8.79
C LYS A 527 -8.90 -17.89 -7.50
N THR A 528 -8.36 -17.48 -6.36
CA THR A 528 -8.79 -17.92 -5.03
C THR A 528 -10.25 -17.54 -4.77
N ALA A 529 -10.65 -16.31 -5.07
CA ALA A 529 -12.03 -15.86 -4.85
C ALA A 529 -13.05 -16.64 -5.68
N ARG A 530 -12.71 -17.02 -6.91
CA ARG A 530 -13.57 -17.82 -7.78
C ARG A 530 -13.81 -19.25 -7.32
N LEU A 531 -13.04 -19.76 -6.40
CA LEU A 531 -13.32 -21.04 -5.73
C LEU A 531 -14.62 -20.99 -4.92
N TYR A 532 -15.01 -19.79 -4.45
CA TYR A 532 -16.17 -19.54 -3.61
C TYR A 532 -17.33 -18.88 -4.33
N ASP A 533 -17.03 -18.04 -5.34
CA ASP A 533 -18.01 -17.44 -6.24
C ASP A 533 -17.43 -17.36 -7.67
N PRO A 534 -17.84 -18.28 -8.58
CA PRO A 534 -17.31 -18.31 -9.95
C PRO A 534 -17.54 -17.04 -10.77
N ASN A 535 -18.54 -16.21 -10.41
CA ASN A 535 -18.91 -15.00 -11.13
C ASN A 535 -18.28 -13.72 -10.55
N ILE A 536 -17.47 -13.85 -9.51
CA ILE A 536 -16.88 -12.70 -8.84
C ILE A 536 -15.96 -11.90 -9.76
N THR A 537 -16.02 -10.58 -9.61
CA THR A 537 -15.17 -9.64 -10.36
C THR A 537 -14.18 -8.95 -9.42
N THR A 538 -13.14 -8.37 -9.99
CA THR A 538 -12.17 -7.55 -9.22
C THR A 538 -12.83 -6.38 -8.50
N LYS A 539 -13.90 -5.81 -9.08
CA LYS A 539 -14.68 -4.73 -8.45
C LYS A 539 -15.41 -5.21 -7.20
N ASN A 540 -15.98 -6.43 -7.22
CA ASN A 540 -16.64 -7.00 -6.05
C ASN A 540 -15.65 -7.22 -4.90
N LEU A 541 -14.40 -7.57 -5.20
CA LEU A 541 -13.35 -7.78 -4.19
C LEU A 541 -12.89 -6.49 -3.49
N LEU A 542 -13.29 -5.31 -3.95
CA LEU A 542 -13.07 -4.04 -3.26
C LEU A 542 -14.20 -3.70 -2.27
N ASP A 543 -15.31 -4.43 -2.30
CA ASP A 543 -16.37 -4.31 -1.30
C ASP A 543 -15.93 -4.99 0.00
N PRO A 544 -15.97 -4.29 1.17
CA PRO A 544 -15.52 -4.83 2.44
C PRO A 544 -16.21 -6.12 2.86
N GLU A 545 -17.53 -6.22 2.69
CA GLU A 545 -18.32 -7.37 3.11
C GLU A 545 -17.99 -8.59 2.24
N VAL A 546 -17.97 -8.42 0.92
CA VAL A 546 -17.62 -9.49 -0.02
C VAL A 546 -16.20 -9.99 0.23
N ASN A 547 -15.25 -9.09 0.43
CA ASN A 547 -13.84 -9.43 0.63
C ASN A 547 -13.63 -10.20 1.94
N ILE A 548 -14.19 -9.71 3.06
CA ILE A 548 -14.08 -10.38 4.37
C ILE A 548 -14.79 -11.74 4.31
N SER A 549 -16.00 -11.81 3.75
CA SER A 549 -16.75 -13.06 3.64
C SER A 549 -15.97 -14.17 2.94
N ILE A 550 -15.40 -13.87 1.77
CA ILE A 550 -14.62 -14.84 0.99
C ILE A 550 -13.30 -15.15 1.68
N GLY A 551 -12.62 -14.14 2.23
CA GLY A 551 -11.33 -14.31 2.90
C GLY A 551 -11.43 -15.17 4.15
N VAL A 552 -12.46 -14.96 4.97
CA VAL A 552 -12.68 -15.77 6.18
C VAL A 552 -13.06 -17.21 5.84
N ARG A 553 -13.89 -17.41 4.81
CA ARG A 553 -14.20 -18.75 4.30
C ARG A 553 -12.98 -19.47 3.74
N HIS A 554 -12.05 -18.73 3.13
CA HIS A 554 -10.77 -19.30 2.71
C HIS A 554 -9.87 -19.66 3.90
N LEU A 555 -9.87 -18.84 4.96
CA LEU A 555 -9.15 -19.16 6.20
C LEU A 555 -9.68 -20.43 6.87
N GLU A 556 -11.00 -20.59 6.98
CA GLU A 556 -11.63 -21.80 7.50
C GLU A 556 -11.18 -23.04 6.71
N TYR A 557 -11.22 -22.97 5.38
CA TYR A 557 -10.72 -24.03 4.52
C TYR A 557 -9.24 -24.37 4.79
N LEU A 558 -8.38 -23.36 5.00
CA LEU A 558 -6.97 -23.59 5.27
C LEU A 558 -6.74 -24.14 6.69
N LEU A 559 -7.44 -23.62 7.71
CA LEU A 559 -7.37 -24.11 9.08
C LEU A 559 -7.72 -25.60 9.14
N SER A 560 -8.83 -25.99 8.53
CA SER A 560 -9.25 -27.41 8.46
C SER A 560 -8.27 -28.32 7.71
N ASN A 561 -7.47 -27.79 6.78
CA ASN A 561 -6.43 -28.55 6.08
C ASN A 561 -5.12 -28.70 6.86
N PHE A 562 -4.90 -27.87 7.88
CA PHE A 562 -3.66 -27.85 8.66
C PHE A 562 -3.90 -28.10 10.16
N ASP A 563 -5.00 -28.76 10.52
CA ASP A 563 -5.32 -29.11 11.91
C ASP A 563 -5.20 -27.91 12.86
N ASP A 564 -5.78 -26.76 12.44
CA ASP A 564 -5.77 -25.47 13.14
C ASP A 564 -4.37 -24.86 13.37
N ASN A 565 -3.37 -25.29 12.61
CA ASN A 565 -2.05 -24.69 12.67
C ASN A 565 -2.03 -23.28 12.08
N ILE A 566 -1.93 -22.27 12.95
CA ILE A 566 -1.98 -20.84 12.59
C ILE A 566 -0.83 -20.45 11.65
N SER A 567 0.38 -20.93 11.90
CA SER A 567 1.56 -20.55 11.09
C SER A 567 1.45 -21.09 9.66
N LEU A 568 1.02 -22.36 9.51
CA LEU A 568 0.79 -22.99 8.20
C LEU A 568 -0.38 -22.33 7.46
N THR A 569 -1.44 -21.97 8.18
CA THR A 569 -2.58 -21.25 7.63
C THR A 569 -2.20 -19.89 7.08
N ILE A 570 -1.47 -19.08 7.86
CA ILE A 570 -0.97 -17.76 7.43
C ILE A 570 -0.07 -17.90 6.20
N ALA A 571 0.85 -18.86 6.23
CA ALA A 571 1.75 -19.13 5.12
C ALA A 571 1.00 -19.51 3.84
N SER A 572 0.02 -20.40 3.96
CA SER A 572 -0.78 -20.87 2.83
C SER A 572 -1.73 -19.81 2.30
N PHE A 573 -2.23 -18.93 3.16
CA PHE A 573 -3.04 -17.79 2.75
C PHE A 573 -2.25 -16.80 1.88
N HIS A 574 -0.96 -16.62 2.19
CA HIS A 574 -0.06 -15.71 1.47
C HIS A 574 0.51 -16.32 0.18
N ASP A 575 1.04 -17.54 0.26
CA ASP A 575 1.85 -18.16 -0.80
C ASP A 575 1.12 -19.26 -1.58
N GLY A 576 -0.06 -19.67 -1.12
CA GLY A 576 -0.80 -20.81 -1.66
C GLY A 576 -0.40 -22.15 -1.03
N LYS A 577 -1.37 -23.02 -0.85
CA LYS A 577 -1.23 -24.33 -0.19
C LYS A 577 -0.20 -25.24 -0.88
N GLU A 578 -0.17 -25.23 -2.21
CA GLU A 578 0.70 -26.08 -3.01
C GLU A 578 2.19 -25.76 -2.77
N LEU A 579 2.54 -24.49 -2.57
CA LEU A 579 3.91 -24.10 -2.28
C LEU A 579 4.33 -24.54 -0.88
N ILE A 580 3.43 -24.40 0.10
CA ILE A 580 3.70 -24.71 1.50
C ILE A 580 3.90 -26.20 1.73
N SER A 581 3.22 -27.07 0.97
CA SER A 581 3.37 -28.53 1.07
C SER A 581 4.81 -29.02 0.83
N ASN A 582 5.63 -28.22 0.19
CA ASN A 582 7.04 -28.51 -0.08
C ASN A 582 7.99 -27.94 0.98
N TRP A 583 7.49 -27.23 2.02
CA TRP A 583 8.33 -26.67 3.05
C TRP A 583 8.64 -27.69 4.13
N LYS A 584 9.85 -27.56 4.70
CA LYS A 584 10.26 -28.40 5.80
C LYS A 584 9.61 -27.94 7.10
N LEU A 585 8.92 -28.85 7.76
CA LEU A 585 8.32 -28.61 9.06
C LEU A 585 9.32 -28.98 10.18
N ASP A 586 9.17 -28.38 11.34
CA ASP A 586 9.90 -28.74 12.54
C ASP A 586 9.40 -30.08 13.12
N LYS A 587 10.02 -30.53 14.21
CA LYS A 587 9.64 -31.79 14.87
C LYS A 587 8.22 -31.81 15.48
N ASN A 588 7.59 -30.65 15.60
CA ASN A 588 6.21 -30.51 16.10
C ASN A 588 5.20 -30.37 14.96
N GLY A 589 5.63 -30.43 13.70
CA GLY A 589 4.77 -30.26 12.54
C GLY A 589 4.47 -28.79 12.22
N ASP A 590 5.20 -27.83 12.80
CA ASP A 590 5.04 -26.40 12.54
C ASP A 590 6.13 -25.87 11.61
N ILE A 591 5.91 -24.68 11.05
CA ILE A 591 6.92 -24.00 10.22
C ILE A 591 8.03 -23.46 11.11
N ASP A 592 9.28 -23.87 10.86
CA ASP A 592 10.42 -23.07 11.30
C ASP A 592 10.45 -21.81 10.41
N VAL A 593 9.89 -20.70 10.94
CA VAL A 593 9.76 -19.42 10.19
C VAL A 593 11.12 -18.97 9.62
N GLU A 594 12.21 -19.34 10.29
CA GLU A 594 13.56 -19.00 9.84
C GLU A 594 14.07 -19.87 8.68
N GLN A 595 13.39 -20.97 8.37
CA GLN A 595 13.70 -21.85 7.24
C GLN A 595 12.85 -21.56 6.01
N ILE A 596 11.93 -20.62 6.09
CA ILE A 596 11.10 -20.23 4.94
C ILE A 596 12.00 -19.78 3.78
N PRO A 597 11.86 -20.41 2.59
CA PRO A 597 12.78 -20.16 1.48
C PRO A 597 12.67 -18.76 0.87
N TYR A 598 11.56 -18.08 1.09
CA TYR A 598 11.23 -16.78 0.47
C TYR A 598 11.26 -15.67 1.53
N PRO A 599 12.18 -14.69 1.43
CA PRO A 599 12.32 -13.63 2.44
C PRO A 599 11.04 -12.81 2.64
N ASP A 600 10.32 -12.50 1.55
CA ASP A 600 9.09 -11.70 1.64
C ASP A 600 7.99 -12.46 2.38
N SER A 601 7.83 -13.75 2.10
CA SER A 601 6.90 -14.64 2.82
C SER A 601 7.30 -14.78 4.30
N GLN A 602 8.59 -14.95 4.56
CA GLN A 602 9.13 -15.03 5.92
C GLN A 602 8.77 -13.80 6.74
N GLU A 603 9.00 -12.61 6.19
CA GLU A 603 8.70 -11.34 6.86
C GLU A 603 7.18 -11.11 7.01
N PHE A 604 6.39 -11.44 5.99
CA PHE A 604 4.93 -11.36 6.08
C PHE A 604 4.39 -12.24 7.23
N ILE A 605 4.81 -13.50 7.27
CA ILE A 605 4.37 -14.46 8.29
C ILE A 605 4.76 -13.98 9.69
N LYS A 606 6.00 -13.50 9.88
CA LYS A 606 6.45 -12.93 11.16
C LYS A 606 5.56 -11.76 11.59
N ARG A 607 5.22 -10.85 10.68
CA ARG A 607 4.37 -9.69 10.99
C ARG A 607 2.94 -10.09 11.32
N VAL A 608 2.34 -11.01 10.56
CA VAL A 608 0.97 -11.49 10.86
C VAL A 608 0.93 -12.22 12.20
N ILE A 609 1.89 -13.10 12.50
CA ILE A 609 1.98 -13.79 13.80
C ILE A 609 2.15 -12.76 14.94
N THR A 610 2.98 -11.73 14.74
CA THR A 610 3.15 -10.65 15.72
C THR A 610 1.82 -9.92 15.96
N ASN A 611 1.12 -9.54 14.89
CA ASN A 611 -0.18 -8.88 14.97
C ASN A 611 -1.20 -9.78 15.69
N TYR A 612 -1.27 -11.07 15.35
CA TYR A 612 -2.18 -12.04 15.97
C TYR A 612 -2.03 -12.09 17.49
N TYR A 613 -0.82 -12.23 17.99
CA TYR A 613 -0.61 -12.26 19.44
C TYR A 613 -0.84 -10.90 20.11
N LYS A 614 -0.61 -9.78 19.39
CA LYS A 614 -0.92 -8.44 19.89
C LYS A 614 -2.42 -8.22 20.01
N TYR A 615 -3.20 -8.56 18.97
CA TYR A 615 -4.66 -8.51 19.06
C TYR A 615 -5.16 -9.41 20.20
N LYS A 616 -4.67 -10.63 20.33
CA LYS A 616 -5.04 -11.57 21.39
C LYS A 616 -4.70 -11.05 22.79
N SER A 617 -3.64 -10.28 22.94
CA SER A 617 -3.25 -9.67 24.23
C SER A 617 -4.08 -8.44 24.59
N LEU A 618 -4.54 -7.66 23.60
CA LEU A 618 -5.29 -6.43 23.79
C LEU A 618 -6.79 -6.69 23.97
N TYR A 619 -7.33 -7.63 23.22
CA TYR A 619 -8.74 -7.94 23.12
C TYR A 619 -9.02 -9.36 23.62
N LYS A 620 -8.55 -9.66 24.84
CA LYS A 620 -8.86 -10.93 25.49
C LYS A 620 -10.38 -11.08 25.59
N ASP A 621 -10.91 -12.05 24.89
CA ASP A 621 -12.29 -12.55 25.09
C ASP A 621 -12.42 -13.25 26.43
#